data_c395e468d985613552232426dce5bb8b
#
_entry.id   c395e468d985613552232426dce5bb8b
#
_cell.length_a   1.000
_cell.length_b   1.000
_cell.length_c   1.000
_cell.angle_alpha   90.00
_cell.angle_beta   90.00
_cell.angle_gamma   90.00
#
_symmetry.space_group_name_H-M   'P 1'
#
loop_
_entity.id
_entity.type
_entity.pdbx_description
1 polymer ?
#
loop_
_entity_poly.entity_id
_entity_poly.type
_entity_poly.pdbx_seq_one_letter_code
_entity_poly.pdbx_strand_id
1 'polypeptide(L)'
;LAIIGKISSSKSTLVNAILGKDGVMATGQMEVTYNVGWLKYGAPESDIIIHHKDGSPDSYRKPEEFLRWTIESDGRKELLNNVSYIETFDDAEILREINIIDTPGLDAVRGQDSQNTLDFLKHVRPDAVIMLFTNSVAENTLKVVQDFNRGGNFNPLNAIGILSKIDILWMEDAEHSRTALQIGQRMAANTLANNPMLRKTLFNIYPISSLLFMRASTMTEEEFGLVRE
;
A
#
# COMPACT_ATOMS: atom_id res chain seq x y z
N LEU A 1 9.68 1.84 5.55
CA LEU A 1 8.99 2.15 4.28
C LEU A 1 7.49 2.23 4.52
N ALA A 2 6.83 3.32 4.16
CA ALA A 2 5.37 3.42 4.20
C ALA A 2 4.77 3.34 2.78
N ILE A 3 3.66 2.62 2.65
CA ILE A 3 2.91 2.49 1.41
C ILE A 3 1.55 3.16 1.59
N ILE A 4 1.29 4.22 0.84
CA ILE A 4 0.08 5.03 0.94
C ILE A 4 -0.65 5.10 -0.41
N GLY A 5 -1.96 5.26 -0.38
CA GLY A 5 -2.76 5.37 -1.59
C GLY A 5 -4.25 5.21 -1.30
N LYS A 6 -5.06 5.34 -2.33
CA LYS A 6 -6.52 5.13 -2.26
C LYS A 6 -6.91 3.70 -1.86
N ILE A 7 -8.17 3.52 -1.47
CA ILE A 7 -8.79 2.20 -1.44
C ILE A 7 -8.66 1.56 -2.83
N SER A 8 -8.42 0.26 -2.85
CA SER A 8 -8.26 -0.52 -4.09
C SER A 8 -7.13 -0.04 -5.01
N SER A 9 -6.12 0.67 -4.50
CA SER A 9 -4.93 1.04 -5.28
C SER A 9 -3.85 -0.05 -5.34
N SER A 10 -4.13 -1.26 -4.89
CA SER A 10 -3.22 -2.42 -4.84
C SER A 10 -2.06 -2.27 -3.83
N LYS A 11 -2.25 -1.57 -2.71
CA LYS A 11 -1.23 -1.44 -1.65
C LYS A 11 -0.81 -2.80 -1.10
N SER A 12 -1.75 -3.55 -0.55
CA SER A 12 -1.47 -4.87 0.03
C SER A 12 -0.96 -5.87 -1.01
N THR A 13 -1.44 -5.79 -2.26
CA THR A 13 -0.90 -6.57 -3.37
C THR A 13 0.56 -6.22 -3.65
N LEU A 14 0.92 -4.93 -3.59
CA LEU A 14 2.31 -4.49 -3.76
C LEU A 14 3.19 -4.98 -2.60
N VAL A 15 2.69 -4.94 -1.36
CA VAL A 15 3.41 -5.51 -0.21
C VAL A 15 3.70 -6.98 -0.44
N ASN A 16 2.68 -7.77 -0.78
CA ASN A 16 2.85 -9.20 -1.05
C ASN A 16 3.85 -9.45 -2.19
N ALA A 17 3.82 -8.65 -3.24
CA ALA A 17 4.77 -8.73 -4.34
C ALA A 17 6.21 -8.42 -3.91
N ILE A 18 6.42 -7.41 -3.06
CA ILE A 18 7.74 -7.08 -2.48
C ILE A 18 8.27 -8.22 -1.61
N LEU A 19 7.38 -8.89 -0.87
CA LEU A 19 7.75 -10.04 -0.03
C LEU A 19 8.01 -11.30 -0.84
N GLY A 20 7.57 -11.35 -2.12
CA GLY A 20 7.61 -12.57 -2.93
C GLY A 20 6.67 -13.67 -2.41
N LYS A 21 5.62 -13.31 -1.70
CA LYS A 21 4.67 -14.20 -1.05
C LYS A 21 3.24 -13.76 -1.30
N ASP A 22 2.32 -14.68 -1.51
CA ASP A 22 0.89 -14.41 -1.59
C ASP A 22 0.25 -14.53 -0.19
N GLY A 23 -0.74 -13.67 0.09
CA GLY A 23 -1.59 -13.77 1.28
C GLY A 23 -0.96 -13.32 2.61
N VAL A 24 0.22 -12.69 2.64
CA VAL A 24 0.79 -12.11 3.87
C VAL A 24 -0.05 -10.94 4.34
N MET A 25 -0.39 -10.03 3.41
CA MET A 25 -1.36 -8.98 3.64
C MET A 25 -2.69 -9.35 2.98
N ALA A 26 -3.79 -9.02 3.63
CA ALA A 26 -5.13 -9.27 3.07
C ALA A 26 -5.30 -8.54 1.71
N THR A 27 -5.69 -9.28 0.68
CA THR A 27 -5.91 -8.74 -0.67
C THR A 27 -7.29 -9.16 -1.17
N GLY A 28 -8.02 -8.23 -1.82
CA GLY A 28 -9.32 -8.53 -2.40
C GLY A 28 -10.08 -7.29 -2.82
N GLN A 29 -11.15 -7.47 -3.62
CA GLN A 29 -11.98 -6.34 -4.07
C GLN A 29 -12.88 -5.77 -2.96
N MET A 30 -13.14 -6.54 -1.91
CA MET A 30 -14.03 -6.18 -0.81
C MET A 30 -13.28 -5.99 0.54
N GLU A 31 -11.99 -6.35 0.59
CA GLU A 31 -11.21 -6.26 1.81
C GLU A 31 -10.59 -4.86 1.94
N VAL A 32 -11.18 -4.06 2.81
CA VAL A 32 -10.67 -2.73 3.15
C VAL A 32 -9.81 -2.88 4.39
N THR A 33 -8.51 -2.65 4.24
CA THR A 33 -7.61 -2.51 5.40
C THR A 33 -8.11 -1.35 6.25
N TYR A 34 -8.51 -1.63 7.48
CA TYR A 34 -9.10 -0.63 8.38
C TYR A 34 -8.04 0.05 9.24
N ASN A 35 -7.06 -0.68 9.72
CA ASN A 35 -6.00 -0.19 10.58
C ASN A 35 -4.64 -0.22 9.90
N VAL A 36 -3.73 0.63 10.35
CA VAL A 36 -2.34 0.61 9.90
C VAL A 36 -1.69 -0.70 10.29
N GLY A 37 -1.13 -1.41 9.32
CA GLY A 37 -0.32 -2.61 9.52
C GLY A 37 1.17 -2.27 9.50
N TRP A 38 1.91 -2.71 10.52
CA TRP A 38 3.37 -2.58 10.58
C TRP A 38 4.01 -3.95 10.49
N LEU A 39 4.52 -4.29 9.32
CA LEU A 39 5.15 -5.57 9.03
C LEU A 39 6.65 -5.50 9.32
N LYS A 40 7.13 -6.42 10.15
CA LYS A 40 8.50 -6.53 10.61
C LYS A 40 9.07 -7.92 10.33
N TYR A 41 10.41 -8.04 10.33
CA TYR A 41 11.05 -9.35 10.28
C TYR A 41 10.77 -10.16 11.55
N GLY A 42 10.37 -11.41 11.38
CA GLY A 42 10.13 -12.34 12.45
C GLY A 42 9.48 -13.63 11.97
N ALA A 43 9.25 -14.58 12.88
CA ALA A 43 8.58 -15.82 12.51
C ALA A 43 7.14 -15.55 12.09
N PRO A 44 6.68 -16.10 10.93
CA PRO A 44 5.32 -15.87 10.42
C PRO A 44 4.21 -16.32 11.37
N GLU A 45 4.48 -17.31 12.20
CA GLU A 45 3.59 -17.83 13.23
C GLU A 45 3.56 -17.01 14.52
N SER A 46 4.40 -15.99 14.62
CA SER A 46 4.40 -15.08 15.78
C SER A 46 3.03 -14.44 15.97
N ASP A 47 2.69 -14.20 17.23
CA ASP A 47 1.49 -13.48 17.58
C ASP A 47 1.48 -12.08 16.94
N ILE A 48 0.31 -11.62 16.53
CA ILE A 48 0.11 -10.22 16.16
C ILE A 48 0.03 -9.37 17.43
N ILE A 49 0.53 -8.15 17.36
CA ILE A 49 0.46 -7.22 18.49
C ILE A 49 -0.42 -6.05 18.08
N ILE A 50 -1.52 -5.88 18.80
CA ILE A 50 -2.46 -4.78 18.61
C ILE A 50 -2.05 -3.65 19.56
N HIS A 51 -1.71 -2.50 19.01
CA HIS A 51 -1.42 -1.30 19.78
C HIS A 51 -2.65 -0.42 19.84
N HIS A 52 -3.19 -0.21 21.01
CA HIS A 52 -4.33 0.66 21.23
C HIS A 52 -3.93 2.14 21.36
N LYS A 53 -4.89 3.04 21.16
CA LYS A 53 -4.67 4.50 21.25
C LYS A 53 -4.33 4.98 22.66
N ASP A 54 -4.69 4.21 23.68
CA ASP A 54 -4.31 4.47 25.07
C ASP A 54 -2.88 4.02 25.41
N GLY A 55 -2.18 3.41 24.44
CA GLY A 55 -0.81 2.91 24.58
C GLY A 55 -0.71 1.48 25.11
N SER A 56 -1.83 0.81 25.39
CA SER A 56 -1.81 -0.59 25.81
C SER A 56 -1.59 -1.52 24.59
N PRO A 57 -0.74 -2.56 24.68
CA PRO A 57 -0.63 -3.61 23.69
C PRO A 57 -1.43 -4.84 24.10
N ASP A 58 -2.05 -5.50 23.11
CA ASP A 58 -2.62 -6.84 23.24
C ASP A 58 -1.96 -7.77 22.22
N SER A 59 -1.78 -9.04 22.58
CA SER A 59 -1.17 -10.06 21.72
C SER A 59 -2.19 -11.15 21.39
N TYR A 60 -2.28 -11.52 20.10
CA TYR A 60 -3.21 -12.53 19.60
C TYR A 60 -2.53 -13.47 18.63
N ARG A 61 -2.93 -14.74 18.62
CA ARG A 61 -2.40 -15.74 17.69
C ARG A 61 -2.83 -15.48 16.24
N LYS A 62 -1.87 -15.61 15.32
CA LYS A 62 -2.13 -15.71 13.88
C LYS A 62 -2.64 -17.13 13.52
N PRO A 63 -3.32 -17.28 12.35
CA PRO A 63 -3.76 -16.24 11.42
C PRO A 63 -5.19 -15.73 11.67
N GLU A 64 -5.97 -16.43 12.50
CA GLU A 64 -7.42 -16.26 12.64
C GLU A 64 -7.80 -14.88 13.17
N GLU A 65 -6.97 -14.32 14.05
CA GLU A 65 -7.21 -13.00 14.64
C GLU A 65 -6.77 -11.84 13.74
N PHE A 66 -5.82 -12.05 12.79
CA PHE A 66 -5.34 -10.97 11.93
C PHE A 66 -6.46 -10.34 11.10
N LEU A 67 -7.25 -11.16 10.42
CA LEU A 67 -8.40 -10.69 9.62
C LEU A 67 -9.44 -9.98 10.48
N ARG A 68 -9.62 -10.46 11.71
CA ARG A 68 -10.54 -9.87 12.66
C ARG A 68 -10.20 -8.43 13.02
N TRP A 69 -8.92 -8.08 13.05
CA TRP A 69 -8.42 -6.76 13.44
C TRP A 69 -8.14 -5.84 12.25
N THR A 70 -8.02 -6.38 11.05
CA THR A 70 -7.68 -5.62 9.85
C THR A 70 -8.87 -5.32 8.94
N ILE A 71 -9.94 -6.13 8.99
CA ILE A 71 -11.10 -6.01 8.11
C ILE A 71 -12.31 -5.48 8.89
N GLU A 72 -12.98 -4.47 8.34
CA GLU A 72 -14.23 -3.96 8.90
C GLU A 72 -15.33 -5.03 8.76
N SER A 73 -15.98 -5.36 9.87
CA SER A 73 -17.19 -6.18 9.90
C SER A 73 -18.23 -5.54 10.80
N ASP A 74 -19.50 -5.79 10.51
CA ASP A 74 -20.62 -5.23 11.26
C ASP A 74 -20.48 -5.49 12.78
N GLY A 75 -20.62 -4.42 13.56
CA GLY A 75 -20.59 -4.43 15.02
C GLY A 75 -19.20 -4.28 15.66
N ARG A 76 -18.09 -4.19 14.90
CA ARG A 76 -16.74 -4.07 15.45
C ARG A 76 -16.09 -2.69 15.32
N LYS A 77 -16.81 -1.70 14.79
CA LYS A 77 -16.26 -0.36 14.54
C LYS A 77 -15.63 0.30 15.76
N GLU A 78 -16.29 0.20 16.91
CA GLU A 78 -15.77 0.81 18.14
C GLU A 78 -14.45 0.16 18.58
N LEU A 79 -14.37 -1.17 18.45
CA LEU A 79 -13.14 -1.92 18.75
C LEU A 79 -12.00 -1.51 17.83
N LEU A 80 -12.26 -1.50 16.52
CA LEU A 80 -11.26 -1.14 15.50
C LEU A 80 -10.85 0.34 15.59
N ASN A 81 -11.76 1.22 15.95
CA ASN A 81 -11.47 2.65 16.15
C ASN A 81 -10.51 2.92 17.31
N ASN A 82 -10.42 2.01 18.29
CA ASN A 82 -9.49 2.15 19.42
C ASN A 82 -8.08 1.64 19.09
N VAL A 83 -7.89 1.00 17.95
CA VAL A 83 -6.58 0.52 17.50
C VAL A 83 -5.79 1.69 16.91
N SER A 84 -4.52 1.79 17.29
CA SER A 84 -3.55 2.72 16.70
C SER A 84 -2.87 2.10 15.49
N TYR A 85 -2.30 0.91 15.65
CA TYR A 85 -1.69 0.12 14.58
C TYR A 85 -1.55 -1.36 15.01
N ILE A 86 -1.27 -2.22 14.05
CA ILE A 86 -1.11 -3.66 14.24
C ILE A 86 0.30 -4.06 13.80
N GLU A 87 1.08 -4.66 14.68
CA GLU A 87 2.35 -5.28 14.30
C GLU A 87 2.12 -6.72 13.83
N THR A 88 2.72 -7.06 12.72
CA THR A 88 2.75 -8.42 12.17
C THR A 88 4.16 -8.79 11.76
N PHE A 89 4.43 -10.09 11.66
CA PHE A 89 5.76 -10.59 11.38
C PHE A 89 5.75 -11.54 10.19
N ASP A 90 6.84 -11.50 9.42
CA ASP A 90 7.09 -12.42 8.33
C ASP A 90 8.61 -12.64 8.18
N ASP A 91 9.02 -13.80 7.68
CA ASP A 91 10.42 -14.19 7.53
C ASP A 91 11.02 -13.84 6.15
N ALA A 92 10.30 -13.06 5.34
CA ALA A 92 10.81 -12.58 4.06
C ALA A 92 12.11 -11.80 4.26
N GLU A 93 13.16 -12.14 3.48
CA GLU A 93 14.52 -11.64 3.69
C GLU A 93 14.60 -10.10 3.60
N ILE A 94 13.78 -9.49 2.75
CA ILE A 94 13.71 -8.02 2.61
C ILE A 94 13.36 -7.32 3.93
N LEU A 95 12.62 -7.97 4.82
CA LEU A 95 12.21 -7.39 6.10
C LEU A 95 13.35 -7.29 7.12
N ARG A 96 14.51 -7.92 6.85
CA ARG A 96 15.73 -7.71 7.65
C ARG A 96 16.30 -6.30 7.45
N GLU A 97 16.07 -5.73 6.27
CA GLU A 97 16.60 -4.44 5.85
C GLU A 97 15.58 -3.32 6.05
N ILE A 98 14.28 -3.63 5.84
CA ILE A 98 13.21 -2.62 5.92
C ILE A 98 12.00 -3.15 6.69
N ASN A 99 11.35 -2.30 7.47
CA ASN A 99 10.00 -2.53 7.92
C ASN A 99 9.01 -1.92 6.94
N ILE A 100 7.86 -2.57 6.71
CA ILE A 100 6.83 -2.09 5.80
C ILE A 100 5.59 -1.66 6.59
N ILE A 101 5.11 -0.46 6.30
CA ILE A 101 3.87 0.09 6.86
C ILE A 101 2.84 0.09 5.73
N ASP A 102 1.83 -0.78 5.83
CA ASP A 102 0.65 -0.77 4.96
C ASP A 102 -0.44 0.09 5.60
N THR A 103 -1.00 1.03 4.84
CA THR A 103 -1.96 1.98 5.37
C THR A 103 -3.37 1.72 4.85
N PRO A 104 -4.40 2.04 5.63
CA PRO A 104 -5.76 2.16 5.12
C PRO A 104 -5.84 3.07 3.90
N GLY A 105 -6.84 2.85 3.05
CA GLY A 105 -7.08 3.73 1.91
C GLY A 105 -7.41 5.17 2.35
N LEU A 106 -6.69 6.14 1.81
CA LEU A 106 -6.80 7.56 2.21
C LEU A 106 -8.09 8.26 1.76
N ASP A 107 -8.89 7.59 0.95
CA ASP A 107 -10.22 8.03 0.51
C ASP A 107 -11.36 7.22 1.15
N ALA A 108 -11.06 6.46 2.20
CA ALA A 108 -12.11 5.85 3.02
C ALA A 108 -13.14 6.91 3.42
N VAL A 109 -14.39 6.62 3.18
CA VAL A 109 -15.58 7.53 3.26
C VAL A 109 -15.73 8.25 4.61
N ARG A 110 -14.87 7.94 5.59
CA ARG A 110 -14.92 8.49 6.94
C ARG A 110 -13.60 9.15 7.29
N GLY A 111 -13.63 10.47 7.34
CA GLY A 111 -12.49 11.33 7.63
C GLY A 111 -11.66 10.98 8.87
N GLN A 112 -12.15 10.10 9.74
CA GLN A 112 -11.47 9.70 10.96
C GLN A 112 -10.35 8.67 10.71
N ASP A 113 -10.53 7.76 9.76
CA ASP A 113 -9.53 6.71 9.43
C ASP A 113 -8.33 7.32 8.70
N SER A 114 -8.60 8.26 7.80
CA SER A 114 -7.54 9.04 7.14
C SER A 114 -6.73 9.87 8.15
N GLN A 115 -7.39 10.46 9.15
CA GLN A 115 -6.72 11.25 10.18
C GLN A 115 -5.83 10.36 11.08
N ASN A 116 -6.33 9.21 11.51
CA ASN A 116 -5.56 8.24 12.30
C ASN A 116 -4.28 7.79 11.58
N THR A 117 -4.40 7.49 10.27
CA THR A 117 -3.25 7.12 9.43
C THR A 117 -2.24 8.27 9.35
N LEU A 118 -2.71 9.50 9.13
CA LEU A 118 -1.85 10.67 9.05
C LEU A 118 -1.11 10.93 10.36
N ASP A 119 -1.81 10.84 11.49
CA ASP A 119 -1.23 11.07 12.81
C ASP A 119 -0.22 9.98 13.17
N PHE A 120 -0.51 8.72 12.83
CA PHE A 120 0.44 7.61 12.96
C PHE A 120 1.71 7.88 12.15
N LEU A 121 1.59 8.22 10.86
CA LEU A 121 2.74 8.47 9.98
C LEU A 121 3.55 9.70 10.43
N LYS A 122 2.91 10.74 10.96
CA LYS A 122 3.61 11.90 11.56
C LYS A 122 4.43 11.50 12.78
N HIS A 123 3.91 10.56 13.58
CA HIS A 123 4.59 10.05 14.77
C HIS A 123 5.77 9.16 14.42
N VAL A 124 5.57 8.18 13.52
CA VAL A 124 6.57 7.18 13.13
C VAL A 124 7.64 7.77 12.20
N ARG A 125 7.31 8.75 11.38
CA ARG A 125 8.20 9.41 10.41
C ARG A 125 8.96 8.40 9.55
N PRO A 126 8.28 7.73 8.63
CA PRO A 126 8.93 6.72 7.78
C PRO A 126 10.06 7.34 6.95
N ASP A 127 11.19 6.62 6.84
CA ASP A 127 12.36 7.07 6.08
C ASP A 127 12.09 7.16 4.58
N ALA A 128 11.18 6.31 4.08
CA ALA A 128 10.79 6.29 2.67
C ALA A 128 9.29 6.05 2.51
N VAL A 129 8.73 6.59 1.43
CA VAL A 129 7.30 6.50 1.11
C VAL A 129 7.08 6.10 -0.34
N ILE A 130 6.20 5.14 -0.55
CA ILE A 130 5.62 4.81 -1.85
C ILE A 130 4.18 5.31 -1.87
N MET A 131 3.87 6.17 -2.83
CA MET A 131 2.52 6.68 -3.04
C MET A 131 1.89 6.02 -4.27
N LEU A 132 0.81 5.25 -4.06
CA LEU A 132 0.11 4.58 -5.16
C LEU A 132 -1.00 5.45 -5.72
N PHE A 133 -0.98 5.55 -7.05
CA PHE A 133 -2.02 6.15 -7.86
C PHE A 133 -2.66 5.08 -8.76
N THR A 134 -3.89 5.28 -9.12
CA THR A 134 -4.56 4.60 -10.24
C THR A 134 -4.62 5.56 -11.43
N ASN A 135 -5.54 5.42 -12.33
CA ASN A 135 -5.73 6.26 -13.53
C ASN A 135 -5.92 7.77 -13.26
N SER A 136 -6.17 8.19 -12.02
CA SER A 136 -6.26 9.62 -11.66
C SER A 136 -5.73 9.90 -10.26
N VAL A 137 -5.19 11.09 -10.05
CA VAL A 137 -4.83 11.58 -8.71
C VAL A 137 -6.07 12.19 -8.08
N ALA A 138 -6.59 11.57 -7.02
CA ALA A 138 -7.73 12.13 -6.30
C ALA A 138 -7.34 13.36 -5.48
N GLU A 139 -8.27 14.29 -5.32
CA GLU A 139 -8.08 15.48 -4.47
C GLU A 139 -7.66 15.12 -3.04
N ASN A 140 -8.23 14.05 -2.49
CA ASN A 140 -7.87 13.59 -1.15
C ASN A 140 -6.41 13.14 -1.06
N THR A 141 -5.88 12.49 -2.11
CA THR A 141 -4.46 12.14 -2.18
C THR A 141 -3.59 13.38 -2.20
N LEU A 142 -3.99 14.43 -2.93
CA LEU A 142 -3.27 15.70 -2.94
C LEU A 142 -3.33 16.42 -1.58
N LYS A 143 -4.44 16.36 -0.87
CA LYS A 143 -4.54 16.89 0.51
C LYS A 143 -3.57 16.19 1.45
N VAL A 144 -3.52 14.86 1.38
CA VAL A 144 -2.56 14.07 2.17
C VAL A 144 -1.14 14.51 1.89
N VAL A 145 -0.78 14.65 0.61
CA VAL A 145 0.54 15.18 0.19
C VAL A 145 0.79 16.57 0.78
N GLN A 146 -0.22 17.45 0.76
CA GLN A 146 -0.11 18.81 1.35
C GLN A 146 0.16 18.78 2.84
N ASP A 147 -0.60 17.97 3.57
CA ASP A 147 -0.49 17.89 5.03
C ASP A 147 0.85 17.29 5.46
N PHE A 148 1.35 16.32 4.70
CA PHE A 148 2.69 15.79 4.92
C PHE A 148 3.80 16.77 4.56
N ASN A 149 3.65 17.52 3.48
CA ASN A 149 4.63 18.54 3.07
C ASN A 149 4.71 19.69 4.07
N ARG A 150 3.60 20.08 4.68
CA ARG A 150 3.58 21.08 5.76
C ARG A 150 4.39 20.63 6.98
N GLY A 151 4.45 19.32 7.22
CA GLY A 151 5.27 18.72 8.28
C GLY A 151 6.74 18.48 7.90
N GLY A 152 7.15 18.74 6.65
CA GLY A 152 8.51 18.49 6.16
C GLY A 152 8.87 17.00 6.00
N ASN A 153 7.87 16.11 6.03
CA ASN A 153 8.08 14.67 6.09
C ASN A 153 8.27 14.04 4.70
N PHE A 154 7.84 14.70 3.63
CA PHE A 154 8.01 14.23 2.26
C PHE A 154 8.81 15.19 1.41
N ASN A 155 9.75 14.63 0.67
CA ASN A 155 10.51 15.33 -0.34
C ASN A 155 10.95 14.33 -1.44
N PRO A 156 11.44 14.80 -2.60
CA PRO A 156 11.85 13.90 -3.68
C PRO A 156 12.97 12.92 -3.34
N LEU A 157 13.64 13.08 -2.22
CA LEU A 157 14.72 12.17 -1.80
C LEU A 157 14.19 10.92 -1.10
N ASN A 158 12.96 10.97 -0.57
CA ASN A 158 12.38 9.86 0.20
C ASN A 158 10.99 9.43 -0.26
N ALA A 159 10.45 10.00 -1.34
CA ALA A 159 9.13 9.66 -1.81
C ALA A 159 9.09 9.38 -3.31
N ILE A 160 8.51 8.25 -3.70
CA ILE A 160 8.24 7.88 -5.09
C ILE A 160 6.75 7.62 -5.31
N GLY A 161 6.30 7.86 -6.55
CA GLY A 161 4.96 7.50 -6.98
C GLY A 161 4.94 6.18 -7.75
N ILE A 162 3.88 5.42 -7.60
CA ILE A 162 3.58 4.25 -8.42
C ILE A 162 2.22 4.45 -9.05
N LEU A 163 2.17 4.44 -10.39
CA LEU A 163 0.93 4.30 -11.14
C LEU A 163 0.63 2.80 -11.22
N SER A 164 -0.30 2.35 -10.38
CA SER A 164 -0.66 0.94 -10.26
C SER A 164 -1.71 0.51 -11.27
N LYS A 165 -1.91 -0.82 -11.41
CA LYS A 165 -2.93 -1.43 -12.28
C LYS A 165 -2.77 -1.10 -13.75
N ILE A 166 -1.54 -0.96 -14.24
CA ILE A 166 -1.31 -0.71 -15.68
C ILE A 166 -1.71 -1.90 -16.56
N ASP A 167 -1.86 -3.08 -15.98
CA ASP A 167 -2.36 -4.29 -16.65
C ASP A 167 -3.76 -4.08 -17.26
N ILE A 168 -4.61 -3.25 -16.65
CA ILE A 168 -5.94 -2.95 -17.22
C ILE A 168 -5.88 -2.03 -18.43
N LEU A 169 -4.80 -1.25 -18.60
CA LEU A 169 -4.64 -0.33 -19.72
C LEU A 169 -4.46 -1.06 -21.06
N TRP A 170 -4.10 -2.33 -21.01
CA TRP A 170 -3.96 -3.16 -22.21
C TRP A 170 -5.28 -3.30 -22.99
N MET A 171 -6.40 -3.25 -22.30
CA MET A 171 -7.72 -3.39 -22.92
C MET A 171 -8.23 -2.10 -23.57
N GLU A 172 -7.69 -0.94 -23.17
CA GLU A 172 -8.22 0.37 -23.56
C GLU A 172 -7.61 0.93 -24.86
N ASP A 173 -6.47 0.42 -25.34
CA ASP A 173 -5.76 0.99 -26.50
C ASP A 173 -5.43 -0.05 -27.59
N ALA A 174 -6.35 -0.98 -27.86
CA ALA A 174 -6.17 -2.02 -28.88
C ALA A 174 -5.96 -1.44 -30.31
N GLU A 175 -6.46 -0.24 -30.58
CA GLU A 175 -6.35 0.41 -31.90
C GLU A 175 -4.97 1.04 -32.17
N HIS A 176 -4.19 1.34 -31.13
CA HIS A 176 -2.94 2.12 -31.28
C HIS A 176 -1.67 1.28 -31.11
N SER A 177 -1.77 -0.03 -30.97
CA SER A 177 -0.62 -0.96 -30.81
C SER A 177 0.39 -0.56 -29.71
N ARG A 178 -0.04 0.22 -28.73
CA ARG A 178 0.80 0.59 -27.58
C ARG A 178 0.72 -0.45 -26.50
N THR A 179 1.86 -0.71 -25.88
CA THR A 179 1.86 -1.60 -24.69
C THR A 179 1.29 -0.87 -23.47
N ALA A 180 0.73 -1.63 -22.54
CA ALA A 180 0.26 -1.08 -21.26
C ALA A 180 1.35 -0.28 -20.53
N LEU A 181 2.61 -0.69 -20.67
CA LEU A 181 3.76 0.03 -20.10
C LEU A 181 3.95 1.41 -20.75
N GLN A 182 3.86 1.51 -22.09
CA GLN A 182 4.00 2.79 -22.81
C GLN A 182 2.87 3.75 -22.45
N ILE A 183 1.64 3.25 -22.35
CA ILE A 183 0.49 4.03 -21.90
C ILE A 183 0.71 4.51 -20.46
N GLY A 184 1.09 3.59 -19.58
CA GLY A 184 1.38 3.90 -18.17
C GLY A 184 2.51 4.93 -18.00
N GLN A 185 3.59 4.84 -18.77
CA GLN A 185 4.68 5.82 -18.77
C GLN A 185 4.21 7.22 -19.17
N ARG A 186 3.37 7.31 -20.21
CA ARG A 186 2.79 8.58 -20.65
C ARG A 186 1.85 9.16 -19.58
N MET A 187 1.01 8.33 -18.98
CA MET A 187 0.10 8.75 -17.90
C MET A 187 0.88 9.25 -16.68
N ALA A 188 1.91 8.53 -16.26
CA ALA A 188 2.77 8.91 -15.14
C ALA A 188 3.47 10.26 -15.38
N ALA A 189 4.04 10.43 -16.58
CA ALA A 189 4.69 11.68 -16.98
C ALA A 189 3.69 12.86 -17.00
N ASN A 190 2.50 12.68 -17.58
CA ASN A 190 1.45 13.69 -17.62
C ASN A 190 0.95 14.03 -16.20
N THR A 191 0.77 13.04 -15.34
CA THR A 191 0.35 13.24 -13.95
C THR A 191 1.36 14.10 -13.20
N LEU A 192 2.64 13.81 -13.34
CA LEU A 192 3.70 14.57 -12.70
C LEU A 192 3.83 15.98 -13.30
N ALA A 193 3.73 16.12 -14.64
CA ALA A 193 3.83 17.41 -15.34
C ALA A 193 2.70 18.36 -14.95
N ASN A 194 1.48 17.85 -14.83
CA ASN A 194 0.28 18.64 -14.56
C ASN A 194 0.04 18.95 -13.06
N ASN A 195 0.85 18.36 -12.16
CA ASN A 195 0.71 18.54 -10.73
C ASN A 195 1.99 19.09 -10.09
N PRO A 196 2.15 20.42 -10.00
CA PRO A 196 3.35 21.06 -9.45
C PRO A 196 3.68 20.59 -8.01
N MET A 197 2.66 20.24 -7.24
CA MET A 197 2.82 19.73 -5.89
C MET A 197 3.48 18.35 -5.88
N LEU A 198 3.01 17.43 -6.75
CA LEU A 198 3.63 16.11 -6.86
C LEU A 198 5.08 16.22 -7.30
N ARG A 199 5.40 17.13 -8.23
CA ARG A 199 6.81 17.38 -8.63
C ARG A 199 7.71 17.85 -7.51
N LYS A 200 7.17 18.56 -6.53
CA LYS A 200 7.94 19.00 -5.34
C LYS A 200 8.07 17.92 -4.28
N THR A 201 7.24 16.89 -4.35
CA THR A 201 7.10 15.85 -3.31
C THR A 201 7.71 14.53 -3.74
N LEU A 202 7.51 14.14 -4.99
CA LEU A 202 7.92 12.83 -5.50
C LEU A 202 9.15 12.95 -6.38
N PHE A 203 10.06 11.99 -6.25
CA PHE A 203 11.19 11.86 -7.16
C PHE A 203 10.71 11.58 -8.60
N ASN A 204 9.81 10.61 -8.75
CA ASN A 204 9.19 10.25 -10.03
C ASN A 204 7.93 9.42 -9.78
N ILE A 205 7.16 9.14 -10.85
CA ILE A 205 6.04 8.19 -10.86
C ILE A 205 6.38 7.06 -11.82
N TYR A 206 6.35 5.82 -11.32
CA TYR A 206 6.68 4.61 -12.08
C TYR A 206 5.40 3.81 -12.35
N PRO A 207 5.11 3.44 -13.62
CA PRO A 207 4.00 2.57 -13.94
C PRO A 207 4.32 1.12 -13.60
N ILE A 208 3.50 0.48 -12.77
CA ILE A 208 3.69 -0.91 -12.31
C ILE A 208 2.34 -1.62 -12.25
N SER A 209 2.31 -2.90 -12.65
CA SER A 209 1.25 -3.81 -12.25
C SER A 209 1.70 -4.60 -11.02
N SER A 210 1.16 -4.26 -9.86
CA SER A 210 1.44 -5.01 -8.63
C SER A 210 0.96 -6.46 -8.74
N LEU A 211 -0.12 -6.71 -9.48
CA LEU A 211 -0.66 -8.06 -9.69
C LEU A 211 0.30 -8.92 -10.52
N LEU A 212 0.76 -8.40 -11.67
CA LEU A 212 1.72 -9.12 -12.51
C LEU A 212 3.06 -9.33 -11.80
N PHE A 213 3.52 -8.33 -11.05
CA PHE A 213 4.73 -8.45 -10.25
C PHE A 213 4.58 -9.54 -9.18
N MET A 214 3.49 -9.55 -8.43
CA MET A 214 3.21 -10.59 -7.44
C MET A 214 3.17 -11.98 -8.11
N ARG A 215 2.46 -12.14 -9.22
CA ARG A 215 2.38 -13.41 -9.95
C ARG A 215 3.74 -13.86 -10.46
N ALA A 216 4.53 -12.96 -11.04
CA ALA A 216 5.89 -13.29 -11.49
C ALA A 216 6.81 -13.72 -10.34
N SER A 217 6.64 -13.14 -9.14
CA SER A 217 7.43 -13.48 -7.96
C SER A 217 7.01 -14.80 -7.29
N THR A 218 5.76 -15.25 -7.52
CA THR A 218 5.19 -16.47 -6.90
C THR A 218 4.96 -17.60 -7.91
N MET A 219 5.25 -17.38 -9.18
CA MET A 219 5.04 -18.34 -10.28
C MET A 219 5.94 -19.57 -10.10
N THR A 220 5.36 -20.75 -10.29
CA THR A 220 6.11 -22.01 -10.35
C THR A 220 6.84 -22.16 -11.67
N GLU A 221 7.85 -23.07 -11.74
CA GLU A 221 8.56 -23.37 -12.99
C GLU A 221 7.63 -23.88 -14.09
N GLU A 222 6.59 -24.65 -13.72
CA GLU A 222 5.59 -25.17 -14.66
C GLU A 222 4.75 -24.04 -15.26
N GLU A 223 4.25 -23.14 -14.41
CA GLU A 223 3.48 -21.94 -14.85
C GLU A 223 4.34 -21.03 -15.72
N PHE A 224 5.61 -20.84 -15.37
CA PHE A 224 6.56 -20.05 -16.15
C PHE A 224 6.79 -20.67 -17.55
N GLY A 225 6.85 -22.00 -17.64
CA GLY A 225 6.92 -22.71 -18.92
C GLY A 225 5.73 -22.40 -19.84
N LEU A 226 4.50 -22.39 -19.29
CA LEU A 226 3.28 -22.10 -20.05
C LEU A 226 3.18 -20.65 -20.57
N VAL A 227 3.79 -19.70 -19.90
CA VAL A 227 3.78 -18.27 -20.32
C VAL A 227 4.81 -17.98 -21.40
N ARG A 228 5.80 -18.88 -21.58
CA ARG A 228 6.92 -18.69 -22.51
C ARG A 228 6.66 -19.22 -23.92
N GLU A 229 5.62 -20.02 -24.12
CA GLU A 229 5.10 -20.48 -25.43
C GLU A 229 4.10 -19.46 -26.02
#